data_1fb651ffc59f4ac54cdfde6558cafa7c
#
_entry.id   1fb651ffc59f4ac54cdfde6558cafa7c
#
_cell.length_a   1.000
_cell.length_b   1.000
_cell.length_c   1.000
_cell.angle_alpha   90.00
_cell.angle_beta   90.00
_cell.angle_gamma   90.00
#
_symmetry.space_group_name_H-M   'P 1'
#
loop_
_entity.id
_entity.type
_entity.pdbx_description
1 polymer ?
#
loop_
_entity_poly.entity_id
_entity_poly.type
_entity_poly.pdbx_seq_one_letter_code
_entity_poly.pdbx_strand_id
1 'polypeptide(L)'
;EQGGTTLGPSRGEEDTGVMVDTLMRMNINLLFCIGGDGTARCAHDIAMEAQRRGLSISVISIPKTIDNDISFIDKSFGFETAVAACSRFASGANNEAKGAYNGIGLVRVMGRDSGFIAAYATLANSYINYCLVPERKFTLEGEGPDALLPNLVERMNRKHHAVMIVAEGAGQELFDKLPEMHDASGNLIHNDIGILLRDKIREHFKKLDIEVNVKYFDTSYAVRSGPCHGADAVFCAMLAQNAVHAAMAGRTDMVIGHWGDHFTHVPIALATRERKKIDLHS
;
A
#
# COMPACT_ATOMS: atom_id res chain seq x y z
N GLU A 1 -9.27 -15.50 -10.46
CA GLU A 1 -8.18 -15.45 -11.45
C GLU A 1 -8.14 -14.12 -12.22
N GLN A 2 -9.19 -13.32 -12.15
CA GLN A 2 -9.22 -11.95 -12.67
C GLN A 2 -8.96 -10.96 -11.55
N GLY A 3 -8.35 -9.80 -11.87
CA GLY A 3 -8.22 -8.70 -10.92
C GLY A 3 -9.58 -8.10 -10.53
N GLY A 4 -9.61 -7.32 -9.44
CA GLY A 4 -10.83 -6.71 -8.95
C GLY A 4 -11.57 -7.55 -7.92
N THR A 5 -12.88 -7.39 -7.84
CA THR A 5 -13.73 -8.10 -6.87
C THR A 5 -15.00 -8.66 -7.50
N THR A 6 -15.31 -9.92 -7.21
CA THR A 6 -16.57 -10.55 -7.64
C THR A 6 -17.77 -10.08 -6.81
N LEU A 7 -17.54 -9.71 -5.54
CA LEU A 7 -18.56 -9.25 -4.61
C LEU A 7 -18.93 -7.78 -4.77
N GLY A 8 -18.13 -7.03 -5.54
CA GLY A 8 -18.23 -5.58 -5.67
C GLY A 8 -17.69 -4.84 -4.44
N PRO A 9 -17.26 -3.56 -4.60
CA PRO A 9 -16.91 -2.71 -3.47
C PRO A 9 -18.15 -2.00 -2.94
N SER A 10 -18.22 -1.81 -1.63
CA SER A 10 -19.10 -0.84 -0.99
C SER A 10 -18.28 0.35 -0.51
N ARG A 11 -18.80 1.55 -0.73
CA ARG A 11 -18.28 2.81 -0.19
C ARG A 11 -19.49 3.60 0.31
N GLY A 12 -19.51 3.89 1.58
CA GLY A 12 -20.58 4.62 2.23
C GLY A 12 -20.62 4.25 3.71
N GLU A 13 -21.14 5.15 4.49
CA GLU A 13 -21.41 4.94 5.90
C GLU A 13 -22.90 4.59 6.04
N GLU A 14 -23.19 3.34 6.30
CA GLU A 14 -24.52 2.90 6.71
C GLU A 14 -24.54 2.81 8.24
N ASP A 15 -25.67 3.10 8.85
CA ASP A 15 -25.84 2.98 10.30
C ASP A 15 -25.61 1.52 10.76
N THR A 16 -24.73 1.34 11.73
CA THR A 16 -24.35 0.01 12.24
C THR A 16 -25.57 -0.76 12.78
N GLY A 17 -26.54 -0.07 13.37
CA GLY A 17 -27.78 -0.66 13.84
C GLY A 17 -28.60 -1.25 12.70
N VAL A 18 -28.70 -0.54 11.57
CA VAL A 18 -29.37 -1.00 10.34
C VAL A 18 -28.66 -2.22 9.74
N MET A 19 -27.31 -2.21 9.77
CA MET A 19 -26.53 -3.37 9.32
C MET A 19 -26.85 -4.62 10.17
N VAL A 20 -26.86 -4.50 11.50
CA VAL A 20 -27.15 -5.60 12.41
C VAL A 20 -28.60 -6.07 12.27
N ASP A 21 -29.58 -5.17 12.12
CA ASP A 21 -30.98 -5.51 11.82
C ASP A 21 -31.10 -6.34 10.53
N THR A 22 -30.32 -5.99 9.54
CA THR A 22 -30.29 -6.72 8.26
C THR A 22 -29.72 -8.12 8.43
N LEU A 23 -28.62 -8.29 9.19
CA LEU A 23 -28.05 -9.59 9.50
C LEU A 23 -29.06 -10.49 10.24
N MET A 24 -29.77 -9.93 11.23
CA MET A 24 -30.84 -10.64 11.96
C MET A 24 -31.96 -11.07 11.03
N ARG A 25 -32.48 -10.15 10.21
CA ARG A 25 -33.56 -10.43 9.26
C ARG A 25 -33.20 -11.53 8.25
N MET A 26 -31.93 -11.57 7.85
CA MET A 26 -31.41 -12.58 6.91
C MET A 26 -30.96 -13.88 7.62
N ASN A 27 -31.08 -13.96 8.96
CA ASN A 27 -30.58 -15.05 9.76
C ASN A 27 -29.10 -15.38 9.54
N ILE A 28 -28.28 -14.30 9.41
CA ILE A 28 -26.83 -14.40 9.25
C ILE A 28 -26.19 -14.31 10.63
N ASN A 29 -25.43 -15.33 11.00
CA ASN A 29 -24.70 -15.39 12.27
C ASN A 29 -23.17 -15.52 12.11
N LEU A 30 -22.67 -15.65 10.89
CA LEU A 30 -21.24 -15.59 10.56
C LEU A 30 -21.05 -14.54 9.46
N LEU A 31 -20.29 -13.48 9.78
CA LEU A 31 -19.99 -12.38 8.86
C LEU A 31 -18.47 -12.31 8.61
N PHE A 32 -18.07 -12.36 7.34
CA PHE A 32 -16.70 -12.19 6.92
C PHE A 32 -16.53 -10.83 6.21
N CYS A 33 -15.79 -9.90 6.83
CA CYS A 33 -15.52 -8.59 6.31
C CYS A 33 -14.15 -8.57 5.61
N ILE A 34 -14.15 -8.50 4.27
CA ILE A 34 -12.93 -8.56 3.47
C ILE A 34 -12.54 -7.14 3.05
N GLY A 35 -11.46 -6.59 3.60
CA GLY A 35 -11.04 -5.22 3.28
C GLY A 35 -9.82 -4.74 4.04
N GLY A 36 -9.54 -3.45 3.91
CA GLY A 36 -8.47 -2.76 4.63
C GLY A 36 -8.92 -2.22 5.99
N ASP A 37 -8.20 -1.24 6.51
CA ASP A 37 -8.40 -0.61 7.81
C ASP A 37 -9.84 -0.11 8.04
N GLY A 38 -10.42 0.62 7.08
CA GLY A 38 -11.81 1.11 7.19
C GLY A 38 -12.85 -0.02 7.30
N THR A 39 -12.67 -1.10 6.53
CA THR A 39 -13.55 -2.28 6.60
C THR A 39 -13.41 -2.99 7.95
N ALA A 40 -12.18 -3.07 8.49
CA ALA A 40 -11.94 -3.67 9.80
C ALA A 40 -12.62 -2.86 10.92
N ARG A 41 -12.54 -1.53 10.87
CA ARG A 41 -13.26 -0.66 11.84
C ARG A 41 -14.77 -0.87 11.77
N CYS A 42 -15.35 -0.88 10.58
CA CYS A 42 -16.77 -1.19 10.40
C CYS A 42 -17.14 -2.59 10.95
N ALA A 43 -16.27 -3.59 10.74
CA ALA A 43 -16.44 -4.92 11.31
C ALA A 43 -16.44 -4.90 12.86
N HIS A 44 -15.57 -4.09 13.47
CA HIS A 44 -15.55 -3.86 14.91
C HIS A 44 -16.88 -3.27 15.41
N ASP A 45 -17.35 -2.21 14.76
CA ASP A 45 -18.61 -1.56 15.15
C ASP A 45 -19.80 -2.52 15.06
N ILE A 46 -19.88 -3.34 14.00
CA ILE A 46 -20.90 -4.38 13.87
C ILE A 46 -20.78 -5.43 14.99
N ALA A 47 -19.57 -5.86 15.33
CA ALA A 47 -19.35 -6.83 16.40
C ALA A 47 -19.77 -6.29 17.76
N MET A 48 -19.41 -5.01 18.05
CA MET A 48 -19.81 -4.35 19.30
C MET A 48 -21.31 -4.14 19.40
N GLU A 49 -21.97 -3.75 18.33
CA GLU A 49 -23.41 -3.58 18.30
C GLU A 49 -24.14 -4.91 18.46
N ALA A 50 -23.66 -5.98 17.79
CA ALA A 50 -24.22 -7.33 17.99
C ALA A 50 -24.06 -7.78 19.45
N GLN A 51 -22.89 -7.57 20.05
CA GLN A 51 -22.65 -7.88 21.47
C GLN A 51 -23.57 -7.09 22.41
N ARG A 52 -23.72 -5.78 22.17
CA ARG A 52 -24.62 -4.89 22.94
C ARG A 52 -26.07 -5.38 22.94
N ARG A 53 -26.50 -5.98 21.81
CA ARG A 53 -27.86 -6.56 21.65
C ARG A 53 -27.98 -8.00 22.15
N GLY A 54 -26.88 -8.59 22.64
CA GLY A 54 -26.88 -10.00 23.08
C GLY A 54 -27.05 -11.03 21.96
N LEU A 55 -26.62 -10.65 20.72
CA LEU A 55 -26.74 -11.48 19.53
C LEU A 55 -25.50 -12.37 19.36
N SER A 56 -25.71 -13.62 18.98
CA SER A 56 -24.62 -14.56 18.66
C SER A 56 -24.21 -14.41 17.19
N ILE A 57 -23.58 -13.29 16.84
CA ILE A 57 -23.03 -13.05 15.50
C ILE A 57 -21.51 -13.03 15.60
N SER A 58 -20.85 -13.90 14.84
CA SER A 58 -19.40 -13.91 14.70
C SER A 58 -18.97 -12.99 13.55
N VAL A 59 -18.12 -12.01 13.83
CA VAL A 59 -17.63 -11.05 12.84
C VAL A 59 -16.12 -11.21 12.74
N ILE A 60 -15.65 -11.64 11.56
CA ILE A 60 -14.24 -11.90 11.26
C ILE A 60 -13.77 -10.95 10.14
N SER A 61 -12.71 -10.23 10.37
CA SER A 61 -12.06 -9.39 9.35
C SER A 61 -10.94 -10.17 8.65
N ILE A 62 -10.90 -10.06 7.31
CA ILE A 62 -9.87 -10.66 6.47
C ILE A 62 -9.07 -9.51 5.82
N PRO A 63 -7.74 -9.43 6.03
CA PRO A 63 -6.95 -8.25 5.73
C PRO A 63 -6.63 -8.13 4.23
N LYS A 64 -7.44 -7.34 3.51
CA LYS A 64 -7.26 -7.02 2.08
C LYS A 64 -6.74 -5.60 1.92
N THR A 65 -5.45 -5.44 1.75
CA THR A 65 -4.82 -4.19 1.33
C THR A 65 -3.49 -4.48 0.64
N ILE A 66 -3.17 -3.73 -0.41
CA ILE A 66 -1.87 -3.81 -1.06
C ILE A 66 -0.79 -3.06 -0.26
N ASP A 67 -1.18 -2.15 0.63
CA ASP A 67 -0.28 -1.26 1.36
C ASP A 67 0.48 -1.97 2.49
N ASN A 68 -0.02 -3.14 2.92
CA ASN A 68 0.52 -3.96 4.02
C ASN A 68 0.67 -3.17 5.34
N ASP A 69 -0.27 -2.27 5.60
CA ASP A 69 -0.22 -1.26 6.66
C ASP A 69 -1.08 -1.61 7.91
N ILE A 70 -1.59 -2.84 7.99
CA ILE A 70 -2.34 -3.32 9.16
C ILE A 70 -1.35 -3.77 10.23
N SER A 71 -1.52 -3.25 11.45
CA SER A 71 -0.65 -3.58 12.59
C SER A 71 -0.84 -5.02 13.09
N PHE A 72 0.20 -5.57 13.71
CA PHE A 72 0.22 -6.92 14.31
C PHE A 72 -0.03 -8.08 13.32
N ILE A 73 0.16 -7.84 12.03
CA ILE A 73 0.25 -8.89 11.01
C ILE A 73 1.46 -8.64 10.12
N ASP A 74 2.10 -9.71 9.66
CA ASP A 74 3.24 -9.60 8.76
C ASP A 74 2.81 -9.18 7.36
N LYS A 75 1.68 -9.72 6.92
CA LYS A 75 1.25 -9.65 5.55
C LYS A 75 -0.27 -9.57 5.41
N SER A 76 -0.72 -8.65 4.56
CA SER A 76 -2.07 -8.59 4.03
C SER A 76 -2.10 -9.16 2.60
N PHE A 77 -3.24 -9.70 2.14
CA PHE A 77 -3.30 -10.19 0.76
C PHE A 77 -3.49 -9.06 -0.26
N GLY A 78 -2.93 -9.27 -1.43
CA GLY A 78 -2.79 -8.27 -2.49
C GLY A 78 -1.42 -7.59 -2.49
N PHE A 79 -0.70 -7.60 -1.38
CA PHE A 79 0.63 -7.00 -1.25
C PHE A 79 1.66 -7.65 -2.18
N GLU A 80 1.77 -8.98 -2.18
CA GLU A 80 2.70 -9.71 -3.06
C GLU A 80 2.40 -9.47 -4.55
N THR A 81 1.12 -9.42 -4.90
CA THR A 81 0.67 -9.08 -6.26
C THR A 81 1.11 -7.67 -6.65
N ALA A 82 0.97 -6.69 -5.75
CA ALA A 82 1.39 -5.32 -5.99
C ALA A 82 2.92 -5.22 -6.15
N VAL A 83 3.70 -5.86 -5.28
CA VAL A 83 5.17 -5.90 -5.38
C VAL A 83 5.62 -6.53 -6.69
N ALA A 84 5.04 -7.67 -7.09
CA ALA A 84 5.36 -8.34 -8.34
C ALA A 84 5.03 -7.47 -9.57
N ALA A 85 3.92 -6.74 -9.54
CA ALA A 85 3.56 -5.79 -10.58
C ALA A 85 4.55 -4.61 -10.63
N CYS A 86 4.85 -3.99 -9.49
CA CYS A 86 5.81 -2.89 -9.40
C CYS A 86 7.20 -3.30 -9.89
N SER A 87 7.65 -4.52 -9.61
CA SER A 87 8.92 -5.06 -10.11
C SER A 87 8.97 -5.11 -11.63
N ARG A 88 7.86 -5.46 -12.29
CA ARG A 88 7.78 -5.43 -13.78
C ARG A 88 7.90 -4.01 -14.33
N PHE A 89 7.23 -3.03 -13.72
CA PHE A 89 7.36 -1.62 -14.10
C PHE A 89 8.78 -1.09 -13.88
N ALA A 90 9.41 -1.44 -12.76
CA ALA A 90 10.78 -1.06 -12.48
C ALA A 90 11.77 -1.66 -13.51
N SER A 91 11.54 -2.90 -13.97
CA SER A 91 12.31 -3.51 -15.06
C SER A 91 12.17 -2.72 -16.38
N GLY A 92 10.94 -2.35 -16.73
CA GLY A 92 10.69 -1.50 -17.90
C GLY A 92 11.38 -0.14 -17.77
N ALA A 93 11.27 0.50 -16.62
CA ALA A 93 11.91 1.78 -16.33
C ALA A 93 13.45 1.70 -16.41
N ASN A 94 14.05 0.57 -15.97
CA ASN A 94 15.48 0.34 -16.10
C ASN A 94 15.92 0.19 -17.57
N ASN A 95 15.13 -0.51 -18.38
CA ASN A 95 15.43 -0.67 -19.81
C ASN A 95 15.35 0.68 -20.54
N GLU A 96 14.31 1.49 -20.26
CA GLU A 96 14.14 2.82 -20.81
C GLU A 96 15.25 3.79 -20.35
N ALA A 97 15.66 3.70 -19.07
CA ALA A 97 16.75 4.52 -18.55
C ALA A 97 18.10 4.17 -19.21
N LYS A 98 18.40 2.90 -19.42
CA LYS A 98 19.62 2.45 -20.10
C LYS A 98 19.61 2.70 -21.61
N GLY A 99 18.43 2.74 -22.22
CA GLY A 99 18.27 3.01 -23.66
C GLY A 99 18.36 4.49 -24.03
N ALA A 100 18.34 5.40 -23.06
CA ALA A 100 18.43 6.84 -23.28
C ALA A 100 19.73 7.42 -22.78
N TYR A 101 20.23 8.49 -23.43
CA TYR A 101 21.37 9.24 -22.91
C TYR A 101 20.99 9.90 -21.58
N ASN A 102 21.81 9.69 -20.54
CA ASN A 102 21.55 10.13 -19.18
C ASN A 102 20.11 9.84 -18.74
N GLY A 103 19.67 8.60 -18.93
CA GLY A 103 18.29 8.20 -18.66
C GLY A 103 17.99 7.99 -17.19
N ILE A 104 16.83 8.48 -16.75
CA ILE A 104 16.29 8.26 -15.40
C ILE A 104 14.90 7.64 -15.52
N GLY A 105 14.75 6.45 -15.00
CA GLY A 105 13.46 5.79 -14.81
C GLY A 105 12.89 6.15 -13.44
N LEU A 106 11.79 6.88 -13.40
CA LEU A 106 11.09 7.29 -12.18
C LEU A 106 9.76 6.55 -12.10
N VAL A 107 9.60 5.68 -11.12
CA VAL A 107 8.42 4.84 -10.92
C VAL A 107 7.70 5.28 -9.65
N ARG A 108 6.48 5.82 -9.77
CA ARG A 108 5.61 6.10 -8.65
C ARG A 108 4.80 4.86 -8.31
N VAL A 109 4.78 4.49 -7.03
CA VAL A 109 4.03 3.35 -6.53
C VAL A 109 3.04 3.77 -5.44
N MET A 110 2.01 2.97 -5.25
CA MET A 110 1.04 3.14 -4.17
C MET A 110 1.67 2.83 -2.80
N GLY A 111 0.89 2.92 -1.73
CA GLY A 111 1.31 2.60 -0.36
C GLY A 111 0.82 3.63 0.66
N ARG A 112 0.13 4.68 0.23
CA ARG A 112 -0.34 5.78 1.10
C ARG A 112 0.78 6.32 1.98
N ASP A 113 0.63 6.17 3.31
CA ASP A 113 1.59 6.63 4.31
C ASP A 113 2.63 5.55 4.69
N SER A 114 2.70 4.45 3.94
CA SER A 114 3.61 3.33 4.17
C SER A 114 4.45 3.02 2.93
N GLY A 115 5.74 2.80 3.11
CA GLY A 115 6.69 2.55 2.04
C GLY A 115 6.89 1.07 1.67
N PHE A 116 6.10 0.14 2.19
CA PHE A 116 6.35 -1.31 2.04
C PHE A 116 6.43 -1.76 0.58
N ILE A 117 5.52 -1.30 -0.30
CA ILE A 117 5.56 -1.68 -1.73
C ILE A 117 6.87 -1.21 -2.38
N ALA A 118 7.26 0.06 -2.13
CA ALA A 118 8.50 0.63 -2.67
C ALA A 118 9.73 -0.12 -2.16
N ALA A 119 9.79 -0.40 -0.86
CA ALA A 119 10.90 -1.10 -0.23
C ALA A 119 11.05 -2.54 -0.75
N TYR A 120 9.96 -3.32 -0.78
CA TYR A 120 9.99 -4.70 -1.25
C TYR A 120 10.29 -4.79 -2.75
N ALA A 121 9.75 -3.89 -3.57
CA ALA A 121 10.09 -3.81 -4.99
C ALA A 121 11.57 -3.46 -5.18
N THR A 122 12.16 -2.62 -4.32
CA THR A 122 13.58 -2.29 -4.34
C THR A 122 14.45 -3.48 -3.95
N LEU A 123 14.10 -4.18 -2.87
CA LEU A 123 14.82 -5.39 -2.43
C LEU A 123 14.79 -6.51 -3.48
N ALA A 124 13.69 -6.63 -4.21
CA ALA A 124 13.54 -7.62 -5.27
C ALA A 124 14.36 -7.28 -6.54
N ASN A 125 14.88 -6.05 -6.69
CA ASN A 125 15.47 -5.58 -7.95
C ASN A 125 16.75 -4.76 -7.73
N SER A 126 17.90 -5.38 -7.90
CA SER A 126 19.23 -4.80 -7.67
C SER A 126 19.59 -3.58 -8.54
N TYR A 127 18.82 -3.30 -9.58
CA TYR A 127 19.02 -2.16 -10.48
C TYR A 127 18.30 -0.88 -10.01
N ILE A 128 17.48 -0.95 -8.98
CA ILE A 128 16.86 0.24 -8.36
C ILE A 128 17.91 0.92 -7.48
N ASN A 129 18.07 2.22 -7.66
CA ASN A 129 19.15 2.98 -7.05
C ASN A 129 18.68 3.93 -5.95
N TYR A 130 17.42 4.36 -6.04
CA TYR A 130 16.78 5.24 -5.07
C TYR A 130 15.40 4.68 -4.69
N CYS A 131 15.16 4.56 -3.39
CA CYS A 131 13.87 4.17 -2.82
C CYS A 131 13.41 5.27 -1.87
N LEU A 132 12.38 6.02 -2.28
CA LEU A 132 11.83 7.12 -1.49
C LEU A 132 10.53 6.66 -0.83
N VAL A 133 10.52 6.66 0.49
CA VAL A 133 9.40 6.17 1.32
C VAL A 133 8.92 7.26 2.27
N PRO A 134 7.64 7.24 2.70
CA PRO A 134 7.09 8.26 3.61
C PRO A 134 7.81 8.32 4.96
N GLU A 135 8.34 7.18 5.41
CA GLU A 135 8.99 7.04 6.72
C GLU A 135 10.36 7.71 6.79
N ARG A 136 11.00 7.98 5.64
CA ARG A 136 12.29 8.67 5.57
C ARG A 136 12.17 9.97 4.81
N LYS A 137 12.38 11.08 5.50
CA LYS A 137 12.43 12.42 4.88
C LYS A 137 13.69 12.56 4.02
N PHE A 138 13.54 13.27 2.92
CA PHE A 138 14.63 13.65 2.03
C PHE A 138 14.49 15.12 1.61
N THR A 139 15.57 15.71 1.14
CA THR A 139 15.59 17.09 0.61
C THR A 139 15.90 17.04 -0.89
N LEU A 140 15.40 18.03 -1.63
CA LEU A 140 15.78 18.16 -3.04
C LEU A 140 17.20 18.66 -3.19
N GLU A 141 17.59 19.62 -2.38
CA GLU A 141 18.91 20.31 -2.40
C GLU A 141 19.60 20.14 -1.05
N GLY A 142 20.86 20.57 -0.97
CA GLY A 142 21.68 20.47 0.25
C GLY A 142 22.83 19.49 0.11
N GLU A 143 23.32 18.99 1.24
CA GLU A 143 24.45 18.07 1.32
C GLU A 143 24.06 16.79 2.10
N GLY A 144 24.80 15.72 1.87
CA GLY A 144 24.64 14.46 2.58
C GLY A 144 23.75 13.45 1.87
N PRO A 145 23.49 12.30 2.52
CA PRO A 145 22.84 11.15 1.89
C PRO A 145 21.36 11.38 1.54
N ASP A 146 20.71 12.33 2.20
CA ASP A 146 19.29 12.62 1.99
C ASP A 146 19.05 13.77 0.97
N ALA A 147 20.11 14.37 0.41
CA ALA A 147 20.06 15.40 -0.64
C ALA A 147 19.90 14.74 -2.02
N LEU A 148 18.68 14.67 -2.54
CA LEU A 148 18.36 13.86 -3.71
C LEU A 148 19.04 14.32 -5.00
N LEU A 149 18.91 15.61 -5.34
CA LEU A 149 19.39 16.13 -6.64
C LEU A 149 20.92 16.10 -6.76
N PRO A 150 21.73 16.53 -5.76
CA PRO A 150 23.17 16.42 -5.80
C PRO A 150 23.66 14.98 -5.94
N ASN A 151 23.09 14.04 -5.17
CA ASN A 151 23.45 12.63 -5.25
C ASN A 151 23.06 12.01 -6.61
N LEU A 152 21.96 12.46 -7.19
CA LEU A 152 21.54 12.03 -8.52
C LEU A 152 22.51 12.55 -9.59
N VAL A 153 22.98 13.80 -9.51
CA VAL A 153 24.00 14.35 -10.41
C VAL A 153 25.30 13.56 -10.33
N GLU A 154 25.81 13.28 -9.12
CA GLU A 154 27.00 12.46 -8.93
C GLU A 154 26.86 11.09 -9.59
N ARG A 155 25.71 10.43 -9.38
CA ARG A 155 25.42 9.15 -10.01
C ARG A 155 25.39 9.24 -11.53
N MET A 156 24.71 10.25 -12.09
CA MET A 156 24.59 10.43 -13.54
C MET A 156 25.95 10.66 -14.18
N ASN A 157 26.82 11.45 -13.57
CA ASN A 157 28.20 11.65 -14.03
C ASN A 157 29.03 10.35 -14.05
N ARG A 158 28.71 9.41 -13.16
CA ARG A 158 29.45 8.14 -13.02
C ARG A 158 28.84 6.99 -13.81
N LYS A 159 27.52 6.92 -13.92
CA LYS A 159 26.80 5.73 -14.42
C LYS A 159 25.91 6.01 -15.61
N HIS A 160 25.58 7.24 -15.91
CA HIS A 160 24.74 7.69 -17.02
C HIS A 160 23.31 7.12 -17.02
N HIS A 161 22.88 6.46 -15.94
CA HIS A 161 21.50 6.05 -15.75
C HIS A 161 21.15 5.89 -14.26
N ALA A 162 19.86 6.06 -13.95
CA ALA A 162 19.32 5.80 -12.64
C ALA A 162 17.89 5.23 -12.73
N VAL A 163 17.53 4.38 -11.75
CA VAL A 163 16.16 3.95 -11.52
C VAL A 163 15.75 4.36 -10.12
N MET A 164 14.63 5.04 -10.02
CA MET A 164 14.09 5.55 -8.77
C MET A 164 12.67 5.03 -8.56
N ILE A 165 12.39 4.49 -7.39
CA ILE A 165 11.03 4.20 -6.92
C ILE A 165 10.66 5.23 -5.87
N VAL A 166 9.43 5.77 -5.96
CA VAL A 166 8.86 6.70 -4.99
C VAL A 166 7.47 6.24 -4.58
N ALA A 167 7.25 6.03 -3.28
CA ALA A 167 5.92 5.80 -2.72
C ALA A 167 5.11 7.12 -2.77
N GLU A 168 3.82 7.04 -3.06
CA GLU A 168 2.95 8.22 -3.26
C GLU A 168 2.90 9.16 -2.05
N GLY A 169 3.08 8.64 -0.83
CA GLY A 169 3.11 9.45 0.40
C GLY A 169 4.47 10.05 0.72
N ALA A 170 5.54 9.70 -0.02
CA ALA A 170 6.87 10.24 0.23
C ALA A 170 6.96 11.70 -0.23
N GLY A 171 7.73 12.53 0.48
CA GLY A 171 8.04 13.91 0.09
C GLY A 171 6.82 14.83 0.00
N GLN A 172 5.71 14.54 0.67
CA GLN A 172 4.52 15.40 0.65
C GLN A 172 4.80 16.78 1.27
N GLU A 173 5.78 16.88 2.16
CA GLU A 173 6.28 18.12 2.74
C GLU A 173 7.00 19.05 1.74
N LEU A 174 7.33 18.56 0.54
CA LEU A 174 7.98 19.35 -0.52
C LEU A 174 6.99 20.20 -1.32
N PHE A 175 5.68 20.02 -1.08
CA PHE A 175 4.63 20.82 -1.73
C PHE A 175 4.27 22.05 -0.90
N ASP A 176 4.10 23.19 -1.55
CA ASP A 176 3.71 24.45 -0.90
C ASP A 176 2.32 24.37 -0.24
N LYS A 177 1.46 23.53 -0.80
CA LYS A 177 0.10 23.28 -0.26
C LYS A 177 -0.18 21.79 -0.25
N LEU A 178 -0.60 21.30 0.89
CA LEU A 178 -1.19 19.96 1.00
C LEU A 178 -2.61 19.99 0.44
N PRO A 179 -3.06 18.92 -0.23
CA PRO A 179 -4.44 18.83 -0.70
C PRO A 179 -5.38 18.76 0.52
N GLU A 180 -6.47 19.50 0.46
CA GLU A 180 -7.56 19.41 1.45
C GLU A 180 -8.62 18.38 1.03
N MET A 181 -8.43 17.74 -0.13
CA MET A 181 -9.39 16.81 -0.70
C MET A 181 -9.23 15.41 -0.09
N HIS A 182 -10.36 14.81 0.20
CA HIS A 182 -10.45 13.43 0.67
C HIS A 182 -11.04 12.53 -0.41
N ASP A 183 -10.60 11.29 -0.45
CA ASP A 183 -11.21 10.27 -1.29
C ASP A 183 -12.59 9.84 -0.70
N ALA A 184 -13.34 9.04 -1.48
CA ALA A 184 -14.65 8.54 -1.05
C ALA A 184 -14.60 7.65 0.23
N SER A 185 -13.42 7.35 0.73
CA SER A 185 -13.19 6.58 1.96
C SER A 185 -12.67 7.45 3.11
N GLY A 186 -12.70 8.79 2.94
CA GLY A 186 -12.25 9.76 3.95
C GLY A 186 -10.73 9.91 4.09
N ASN A 187 -9.94 9.33 3.18
CA ASN A 187 -8.49 9.48 3.25
C ASN A 187 -8.02 10.70 2.45
N LEU A 188 -7.02 11.41 2.98
CA LEU A 188 -6.39 12.53 2.28
C LEU A 188 -5.80 12.07 0.93
N ILE A 189 -6.08 12.82 -0.12
CA ILE A 189 -5.49 12.58 -1.45
C ILE A 189 -4.11 13.23 -1.47
N HIS A 190 -3.07 12.44 -1.77
CA HIS A 190 -1.70 12.97 -1.90
C HIS A 190 -1.51 13.72 -3.20
N ASN A 191 -0.63 14.73 -3.17
CA ASN A 191 -0.10 15.36 -4.39
C ASN A 191 0.76 14.35 -5.17
N ASP A 192 0.85 14.53 -6.49
CA ASP A 192 1.68 13.64 -7.31
C ASP A 192 3.17 13.96 -7.16
N ILE A 193 3.82 13.26 -6.24
CA ILE A 193 5.26 13.37 -5.98
C ILE A 193 6.09 12.98 -7.21
N GLY A 194 5.62 12.06 -8.04
CA GLY A 194 6.34 11.65 -9.25
C GLY A 194 6.43 12.78 -10.27
N ILE A 195 5.35 13.53 -10.47
CA ILE A 195 5.37 14.74 -11.33
C ILE A 195 6.29 15.81 -10.76
N LEU A 196 6.19 16.08 -9.45
CA LEU A 196 7.08 17.04 -8.80
C LEU A 196 8.56 16.68 -9.01
N LEU A 197 8.92 15.44 -8.71
CA LEU A 197 10.31 14.98 -8.85
C LEU A 197 10.79 15.02 -10.30
N ARG A 198 9.96 14.56 -11.25
CA ARG A 198 10.28 14.66 -12.67
C ARG A 198 10.64 16.09 -13.09
N ASP A 199 9.81 17.04 -12.68
CA ASP A 199 9.98 18.44 -13.10
C ASP A 199 11.17 19.10 -12.37
N LYS A 200 11.37 18.83 -11.08
CA LYS A 200 12.52 19.29 -10.31
C LYS A 200 13.85 18.72 -10.81
N ILE A 201 13.89 17.44 -11.17
CA ILE A 201 15.07 16.81 -11.78
C ILE A 201 15.41 17.51 -13.09
N ARG A 202 14.42 17.67 -14.00
CA ARG A 202 14.66 18.36 -15.28
C ARG A 202 15.14 19.79 -15.11
N GLU A 203 14.54 20.55 -14.21
CA GLU A 203 14.93 21.92 -13.89
C GLU A 203 16.37 22.00 -13.37
N HIS A 204 16.73 21.13 -12.42
CA HIS A 204 18.05 21.10 -11.80
C HIS A 204 19.15 20.76 -12.82
N PHE A 205 18.96 19.71 -13.62
CA PHE A 205 19.93 19.29 -14.64
C PHE A 205 20.08 20.34 -15.75
N LYS A 206 18.99 21.03 -16.12
CA LYS A 206 19.05 22.16 -17.06
C LYS A 206 19.87 23.33 -16.53
N LYS A 207 19.77 23.64 -15.22
CA LYS A 207 20.61 24.69 -14.59
C LYS A 207 22.11 24.37 -14.62
N LEU A 208 22.46 23.10 -14.64
CA LEU A 208 23.82 22.58 -14.71
C LEU A 208 24.32 22.38 -16.15
N ASP A 209 23.50 22.69 -17.15
CA ASP A 209 23.76 22.42 -18.57
C ASP A 209 24.05 20.92 -18.85
N ILE A 210 23.40 20.01 -18.11
CA ILE A 210 23.52 18.58 -18.27
C ILE A 210 22.22 18.05 -18.91
N GLU A 211 22.35 17.41 -20.07
CA GLU A 211 21.21 16.74 -20.70
C GLU A 211 20.76 15.53 -19.86
N VAL A 212 19.44 15.39 -19.65
CA VAL A 212 18.84 14.29 -18.92
C VAL A 212 17.51 13.86 -19.57
N ASN A 213 17.23 12.56 -19.59
CA ASN A 213 16.00 12.01 -20.12
C ASN A 213 15.23 11.29 -19.00
N VAL A 214 14.20 11.96 -18.44
CA VAL A 214 13.39 11.41 -17.35
C VAL A 214 12.14 10.74 -17.90
N LYS A 215 12.00 9.43 -17.68
CA LYS A 215 10.85 8.60 -18.01
C LYS A 215 10.03 8.34 -16.72
N TYR A 216 8.83 8.87 -16.66
CA TYR A 216 7.93 8.73 -15.52
C TYR A 216 6.90 7.64 -15.76
N PHE A 217 6.76 6.75 -14.79
CA PHE A 217 5.80 5.64 -14.78
C PHE A 217 4.90 5.76 -13.56
N ASP A 218 3.60 5.94 -13.79
CA ASP A 218 2.59 5.83 -12.75
C ASP A 218 1.98 4.43 -12.79
N THR A 219 2.11 3.70 -11.68
CA THR A 219 1.66 2.31 -11.59
C THR A 219 0.28 2.16 -10.96
N SER A 220 -0.35 3.23 -10.49
CA SER A 220 -1.49 3.25 -9.57
C SER A 220 -2.62 2.27 -9.91
N TYR A 221 -3.11 2.28 -11.14
CA TYR A 221 -4.20 1.39 -11.54
C TYR A 221 -3.71 -0.01 -11.94
N ALA A 222 -2.54 -0.09 -12.55
CA ALA A 222 -2.01 -1.33 -13.09
C ALA A 222 -1.65 -2.36 -12.01
N VAL A 223 -1.19 -1.90 -10.82
CA VAL A 223 -0.78 -2.80 -9.72
C VAL A 223 -1.96 -3.51 -9.04
N ARG A 224 -3.18 -3.02 -9.20
CA ARG A 224 -4.39 -3.56 -8.55
C ARG A 224 -5.45 -4.07 -9.52
N SER A 225 -5.18 -4.10 -10.81
CA SER A 225 -6.13 -4.54 -11.85
C SER A 225 -5.72 -5.83 -12.55
N GLY A 226 -4.51 -6.31 -12.31
CA GLY A 226 -4.01 -7.55 -12.90
C GLY A 226 -4.44 -8.81 -12.12
N PRO A 227 -4.18 -10.00 -12.69
CA PRO A 227 -4.40 -11.27 -12.00
C PRO A 227 -3.52 -11.36 -10.74
N CYS A 228 -4.00 -12.09 -9.71
CA CYS A 228 -3.25 -12.24 -8.48
C CYS A 228 -1.98 -13.10 -8.69
N HIS A 229 -0.94 -12.76 -7.94
CA HIS A 229 0.27 -13.58 -7.87
C HIS A 229 -0.01 -14.90 -7.15
N GLY A 230 0.67 -15.97 -7.56
CA GLY A 230 0.44 -17.31 -6.99
C GLY A 230 0.61 -17.38 -5.46
N ALA A 231 1.55 -16.62 -4.90
CA ALA A 231 1.72 -16.54 -3.45
C ALA A 231 0.49 -15.94 -2.73
N ASP A 232 -0.10 -14.88 -3.29
CA ASP A 232 -1.34 -14.30 -2.77
C ASP A 232 -2.52 -15.27 -2.92
N ALA A 233 -2.61 -16.02 -4.02
CA ALA A 233 -3.68 -16.99 -4.23
C ALA A 233 -3.67 -18.09 -3.16
N VAL A 234 -2.50 -18.65 -2.85
CA VAL A 234 -2.32 -19.63 -1.77
C VAL A 234 -2.64 -19.01 -0.40
N PHE A 235 -2.12 -17.83 -0.15
CA PHE A 235 -2.35 -17.12 1.11
C PHE A 235 -3.83 -16.80 1.34
N CYS A 236 -4.58 -16.38 0.30
CA CYS A 236 -6.02 -16.17 0.37
C CYS A 236 -6.79 -17.45 0.74
N ALA A 237 -6.43 -18.60 0.16
CA ALA A 237 -7.06 -19.87 0.49
C ALA A 237 -6.85 -20.23 1.96
N MET A 238 -5.62 -20.04 2.48
CA MET A 238 -5.30 -20.30 3.89
C MET A 238 -6.00 -19.32 4.84
N LEU A 239 -6.05 -18.02 4.49
CA LEU A 239 -6.80 -17.01 5.26
C LEU A 239 -8.28 -17.37 5.33
N ALA A 240 -8.90 -17.76 4.22
CA ALA A 240 -10.31 -18.13 4.16
C ALA A 240 -10.62 -19.35 5.05
N GLN A 241 -9.80 -20.39 5.01
CA GLN A 241 -9.95 -21.57 5.87
C GLN A 241 -9.86 -21.20 7.35
N ASN A 242 -8.83 -20.44 7.73
CA ASN A 242 -8.65 -20.01 9.12
C ASN A 242 -9.79 -19.10 9.59
N ALA A 243 -10.31 -18.21 8.72
CA ALA A 243 -11.44 -17.35 9.04
C ALA A 243 -12.70 -18.17 9.33
N VAL A 244 -13.00 -19.18 8.50
CA VAL A 244 -14.15 -20.07 8.71
C VAL A 244 -13.99 -20.87 10.01
N HIS A 245 -12.82 -21.43 10.27
CA HIS A 245 -12.57 -22.16 11.52
C HIS A 245 -12.72 -21.27 12.76
N ALA A 246 -12.22 -20.03 12.70
CA ALA A 246 -12.37 -19.08 13.79
C ALA A 246 -13.85 -18.73 14.05
N ALA A 247 -14.62 -18.44 13.00
CA ALA A 247 -16.04 -18.13 13.10
C ALA A 247 -16.84 -19.31 13.66
N MET A 248 -16.61 -20.53 13.16
CA MET A 248 -17.25 -21.76 13.65
C MET A 248 -16.89 -22.09 15.10
N ALA A 249 -15.72 -21.65 15.57
CA ALA A 249 -15.33 -21.75 16.98
C ALA A 249 -15.89 -20.62 17.86
N GLY A 250 -16.82 -19.80 17.33
CA GLY A 250 -17.46 -18.70 18.06
C GLY A 250 -16.55 -17.49 18.32
N ARG A 251 -15.43 -17.38 17.61
CA ARG A 251 -14.59 -16.19 17.69
C ARG A 251 -15.25 -15.02 16.98
N THR A 252 -15.06 -13.82 17.50
CA THR A 252 -15.62 -12.58 16.92
C THR A 252 -14.70 -11.41 17.18
N ASP A 253 -14.92 -10.28 16.50
CA ASP A 253 -14.17 -9.01 16.65
C ASP A 253 -12.66 -9.17 16.47
N MET A 254 -12.27 -9.88 15.41
CA MET A 254 -10.87 -10.16 15.16
C MET A 254 -10.50 -10.12 13.68
N VAL A 255 -9.24 -9.82 13.43
CA VAL A 255 -8.56 -9.98 12.13
C VAL A 255 -7.88 -11.33 12.10
N ILE A 256 -8.05 -12.09 11.03
CA ILE A 256 -7.18 -13.24 10.76
C ILE A 256 -5.84 -12.69 10.31
N GLY A 257 -4.85 -12.74 11.18
CA GLY A 257 -3.49 -12.32 10.92
C GLY A 257 -2.58 -13.49 10.52
N HIS A 258 -1.41 -13.13 10.05
CA HIS A 258 -0.27 -14.04 9.88
C HIS A 258 0.94 -13.40 10.55
N TRP A 259 1.61 -14.15 11.43
CA TRP A 259 2.78 -13.69 12.14
C TRP A 259 3.78 -14.84 12.28
N GLY A 260 4.95 -14.72 11.67
CA GLY A 260 6.00 -15.73 11.66
C GLY A 260 5.41 -17.11 11.38
N ASP A 261 5.13 -17.55 10.24
CA ASP A 261 4.60 -18.86 9.83
C ASP A 261 3.31 -19.36 10.51
N HIS A 262 2.67 -18.55 11.37
CA HIS A 262 1.44 -18.93 12.09
C HIS A 262 0.29 -17.98 11.77
N PHE A 263 -0.92 -18.54 11.65
CA PHE A 263 -2.14 -17.75 11.61
C PHE A 263 -2.54 -17.35 13.04
N THR A 264 -2.84 -16.08 13.22
CA THR A 264 -3.11 -15.46 14.51
C THR A 264 -4.48 -14.80 14.51
N HIS A 265 -5.06 -14.66 15.69
CA HIS A 265 -6.30 -13.94 15.92
C HIS A 265 -5.96 -12.61 16.60
N VAL A 266 -6.00 -11.53 15.85
CA VAL A 266 -5.68 -10.19 16.34
C VAL A 266 -6.98 -9.43 16.60
N PRO A 267 -7.24 -8.93 17.82
CA PRO A 267 -8.39 -8.06 18.08
C PRO A 267 -8.44 -6.89 17.11
N ILE A 268 -9.61 -6.61 16.52
CA ILE A 268 -9.71 -5.55 15.50
C ILE A 268 -9.30 -4.20 16.08
N ALA A 269 -9.72 -3.86 17.30
CA ALA A 269 -9.35 -2.61 17.95
C ALA A 269 -7.83 -2.43 18.08
N LEU A 270 -7.06 -3.52 18.23
CA LEU A 270 -5.61 -3.49 18.28
C LEU A 270 -5.01 -3.32 16.88
N ALA A 271 -5.51 -4.07 15.89
CA ALA A 271 -5.03 -4.05 14.50
C ALA A 271 -5.25 -2.70 13.82
N THR A 272 -6.29 -1.95 14.23
CA THR A 272 -6.71 -0.67 13.62
C THR A 272 -6.33 0.57 14.45
N ARG A 273 -5.63 0.40 15.58
CA ARG A 273 -5.23 1.50 16.47
C ARG A 273 -4.27 2.46 15.77
N GLU A 274 -3.34 1.91 15.04
CA GLU A 274 -2.35 2.65 14.24
C GLU A 274 -1.97 1.87 12.99
N ARG A 275 -1.56 2.55 11.95
CA ARG A 275 -1.05 1.91 10.73
C ARG A 275 0.39 1.50 10.90
N LYS A 276 0.70 0.28 10.44
CA LYS A 276 2.07 -0.23 10.40
C LYS A 276 2.91 0.58 9.41
N LYS A 277 4.12 0.91 9.81
CA LYS A 277 5.12 1.63 9.01
C LYS A 277 6.43 0.86 9.00
N ILE A 278 7.29 1.19 8.04
CA ILE A 278 8.64 0.65 7.99
C ILE A 278 9.42 1.18 9.21
N ASP A 279 10.02 0.26 9.96
CA ASP A 279 11.01 0.61 10.97
C ASP A 279 12.36 0.79 10.28
N LEU A 280 12.85 2.03 10.26
CA LEU A 280 14.13 2.39 9.65
C LEU A 280 15.36 1.87 10.41
N HIS A 281 15.17 1.29 11.59
CA HIS A 281 16.22 0.83 12.50
C HIS A 281 16.23 -0.69 12.69
N SER A 282 15.31 -1.43 12.04
CA SER A 282 15.21 -2.89 12.12
C SER A 282 16.04 -3.60 11.06
#